data_5412d2c24679bbfa9ad19f3366855e22
#
_entry.id   5412d2c24679bbfa9ad19f3366855e22
#
_cell.length_a   1.000
_cell.length_b   1.000
_cell.length_c   1.000
_cell.angle_alpha   90.00
_cell.angle_beta   90.00
_cell.angle_gamma   90.00
#
_symmetry.space_group_name_H-M   'P 1'
#
loop_
_entity.id
_entity.type
_entity.pdbx_description
1 polymer ?
#
loop_
_entity_poly.entity_id
_entity_poly.type
_entity_poly.pdbx_seq_one_letter_code
_entity_poly.pdbx_strand_id
1 'polypeptide(L)'
;MTHPVADPSDQARASNFDLSVVISTHDRPEQLREAIDAVRAQTHPGPIEIIVVYDKAEPDLTLADDEPHRPVRVLTNDRTPGLPGSRNTGAAAATAPVLGFCDDDDLWMPTKVARQLELMAETGASTCVTHVVITVEGRSSGRGSTPVMRFEDLLRSRRIEGTMVAAIVDRHAFWTEIGPLYEDIPGGFAEDYEWMLRAARHADIAVVTETFVQVRWVVRSHFRLNWPDWEAALGLVLERNPEFADVPAGRARVEGQIAFAIAAQGRRRDGLRRAKRSLGSSWREPRAYLAAAVALGVPAPWVVRTLNKRGHGI
;
A
#
# COMPACT_ATOMS: atom_id res chain seq x y z
N MET A 1 -13.47 2.20 22.16
CA MET A 1 -14.69 1.40 21.92
C MET A 1 -14.68 1.06 20.43
N THR A 2 -14.31 -0.16 20.10
CA THR A 2 -14.32 -0.66 18.73
C THR A 2 -15.77 -0.98 18.35
N HIS A 3 -16.34 -0.20 17.42
CA HIS A 3 -17.59 -0.59 16.80
C HIS A 3 -17.38 -1.93 16.09
N PRO A 4 -18.23 -2.93 16.30
CA PRO A 4 -18.18 -4.14 15.51
C PRO A 4 -18.47 -3.75 14.05
N VAL A 5 -17.49 -3.94 13.19
CA VAL A 5 -17.69 -3.85 11.74
C VAL A 5 -18.66 -4.99 11.40
N ALA A 6 -19.88 -4.64 11.00
CA ALA A 6 -20.82 -5.63 10.50
C ALA A 6 -20.15 -6.36 9.33
N ASP A 7 -20.06 -7.67 9.45
CA ASP A 7 -19.50 -8.55 8.42
C ASP A 7 -20.36 -8.46 7.16
N PRO A 8 -19.85 -7.92 6.04
CA PRO A 8 -20.61 -7.93 4.79
C PRO A 8 -20.75 -9.33 4.16
N SER A 9 -20.12 -10.36 4.77
CA SER A 9 -20.14 -11.73 4.26
C SER A 9 -21.52 -12.39 4.36
N ASP A 10 -22.41 -11.91 5.22
CA ASP A 10 -23.80 -12.40 5.34
C ASP A 10 -24.70 -12.04 4.14
N GLN A 11 -24.22 -11.19 3.23
CA GLN A 11 -24.85 -10.92 1.95
C GLN A 11 -24.06 -11.60 0.81
N ALA A 12 -23.94 -12.93 0.86
CA ALA A 12 -23.60 -13.73 -0.32
C ALA A 12 -24.74 -13.66 -1.35
N ARG A 13 -25.01 -12.47 -1.89
CA ARG A 13 -25.65 -12.35 -3.19
C ARG A 13 -24.67 -12.94 -4.19
N ALA A 14 -25.14 -13.89 -4.99
CA ALA A 14 -24.35 -14.39 -6.11
C ALA A 14 -23.88 -13.18 -6.91
N SER A 15 -22.61 -12.85 -6.77
CA SER A 15 -22.01 -11.74 -7.51
C SER A 15 -21.89 -12.14 -8.97
N ASN A 16 -22.24 -11.24 -9.87
CA ASN A 16 -22.00 -11.42 -11.29
C ASN A 16 -20.58 -10.98 -11.70
N PHE A 17 -19.76 -10.51 -10.74
CA PHE A 17 -18.42 -9.99 -10.99
C PHE A 17 -17.35 -10.94 -10.45
N ASP A 18 -16.24 -11.06 -11.17
CA ASP A 18 -15.08 -11.84 -10.75
C ASP A 18 -14.15 -11.03 -9.84
N LEU A 19 -14.10 -9.71 -10.05
CA LEU A 19 -13.25 -8.79 -9.30
C LEU A 19 -13.98 -7.46 -9.04
N SER A 20 -13.85 -6.92 -7.84
CA SER A 20 -14.18 -5.53 -7.50
C SER A 20 -12.88 -4.72 -7.37
N VAL A 21 -12.73 -3.67 -8.17
CA VAL A 21 -11.58 -2.77 -8.11
C VAL A 21 -11.98 -1.48 -7.41
N VAL A 22 -11.34 -1.19 -6.29
CA VAL A 22 -11.53 0.06 -5.53
C VAL A 22 -10.49 1.06 -6.00
N ILE A 23 -10.94 2.24 -6.44
CA ILE A 23 -10.09 3.38 -6.80
C ILE A 23 -10.37 4.51 -5.82
N SER A 24 -9.41 4.80 -4.94
CA SER A 24 -9.50 5.94 -4.02
C SER A 24 -8.97 7.19 -4.69
N THR A 25 -9.71 8.32 -4.58
CA THR A 25 -9.33 9.58 -5.23
C THR A 25 -9.50 10.79 -4.32
N HIS A 26 -8.65 11.79 -4.54
CA HIS A 26 -8.72 13.10 -3.92
C HIS A 26 -8.20 14.16 -4.91
N ASP A 27 -9.12 14.91 -5.55
CA ASP A 27 -8.83 16.08 -6.39
C ASP A 27 -7.83 15.84 -7.55
N ARG A 28 -7.99 14.70 -8.28
CA ARG A 28 -7.15 14.32 -9.43
C ARG A 28 -7.98 13.77 -10.59
N PRO A 29 -8.87 14.59 -11.18
CA PRO A 29 -9.88 14.10 -12.14
C PRO A 29 -9.29 13.50 -13.43
N GLU A 30 -8.15 14.00 -13.91
CA GLU A 30 -7.51 13.48 -15.12
C GLU A 30 -6.87 12.11 -14.89
N GLN A 31 -6.07 12.00 -13.83
CA GLN A 31 -5.42 10.74 -13.45
C GLN A 31 -6.44 9.66 -13.11
N LEU A 32 -7.53 10.04 -12.40
CA LEU A 32 -8.62 9.12 -12.09
C LEU A 32 -9.23 8.51 -13.36
N ARG A 33 -9.48 9.33 -14.40
CA ARG A 33 -10.01 8.81 -15.68
C ARG A 33 -9.03 7.83 -16.32
N GLU A 34 -7.74 8.14 -16.32
CA GLU A 34 -6.72 7.23 -16.83
C GLU A 34 -6.66 5.91 -16.04
N ALA A 35 -6.81 5.95 -14.72
CA ALA A 35 -6.86 4.75 -13.88
C ALA A 35 -8.12 3.91 -14.16
N ILE A 36 -9.30 4.53 -14.30
CA ILE A 36 -10.54 3.86 -14.71
C ILE A 36 -10.36 3.20 -16.08
N ASP A 37 -9.82 3.91 -17.06
CA ASP A 37 -9.59 3.39 -18.40
C ASP A 37 -8.61 2.22 -18.40
N ALA A 38 -7.57 2.26 -17.57
CA ALA A 38 -6.62 1.16 -17.42
C ALA A 38 -7.27 -0.11 -16.81
N VAL A 39 -8.23 0.06 -15.88
CA VAL A 39 -9.01 -1.07 -15.35
C VAL A 39 -10.00 -1.58 -16.40
N ARG A 40 -10.66 -0.72 -17.16
CA ARG A 40 -11.53 -1.10 -18.28
C ARG A 40 -10.81 -1.87 -19.37
N ALA A 41 -9.56 -1.54 -19.63
CA ALA A 41 -8.70 -2.17 -20.62
C ALA A 41 -8.16 -3.56 -20.19
N GLN A 42 -8.56 -4.08 -19.03
CA GLN A 42 -8.11 -5.41 -18.60
C GLN A 42 -8.62 -6.50 -19.53
N THR A 43 -7.71 -7.37 -19.95
CA THR A 43 -8.00 -8.48 -20.89
C THR A 43 -8.69 -9.68 -20.25
N HIS A 44 -8.89 -9.67 -18.94
CA HIS A 44 -9.70 -10.69 -18.26
C HIS A 44 -11.11 -10.72 -18.83
N PRO A 45 -11.60 -11.89 -19.29
CA PRO A 45 -12.87 -11.98 -20.01
C PRO A 45 -14.11 -11.79 -19.11
N GLY A 46 -13.97 -12.10 -17.82
CA GLY A 46 -15.06 -11.98 -16.86
C GLY A 46 -15.33 -10.52 -16.43
N PRO A 47 -16.50 -10.28 -15.84
CA PRO A 47 -16.90 -8.93 -15.45
C PRO A 47 -16.14 -8.42 -14.22
N ILE A 48 -15.80 -7.13 -14.25
CA ILE A 48 -15.08 -6.40 -13.16
C ILE A 48 -15.90 -5.17 -12.82
N GLU A 49 -16.35 -5.03 -11.57
CA GLU A 49 -16.92 -3.77 -11.11
C GLU A 49 -15.82 -2.80 -10.66
N ILE A 50 -16.00 -1.53 -10.95
CA ILE A 50 -15.10 -0.44 -10.57
C ILE A 50 -15.82 0.44 -9.55
N ILE A 51 -15.22 0.64 -8.38
CA ILE A 51 -15.78 1.41 -7.28
C ILE A 51 -14.85 2.58 -7.00
N VAL A 52 -15.23 3.76 -7.46
CA VAL A 52 -14.51 5.01 -7.22
C VAL A 52 -14.97 5.59 -5.90
N VAL A 53 -14.03 5.88 -4.99
CA VAL A 53 -14.32 6.44 -3.67
C VAL A 53 -13.63 7.79 -3.52
N TYR A 54 -14.42 8.86 -3.41
CA TYR A 54 -13.95 10.21 -3.18
C TYR A 54 -13.69 10.46 -1.70
N ASP A 55 -12.46 10.85 -1.35
CA ASP A 55 -12.08 11.26 0.01
C ASP A 55 -11.91 12.76 0.09
N LYS A 56 -12.68 13.43 0.96
CA LYS A 56 -12.61 14.89 1.18
C LYS A 56 -12.77 15.75 -0.09
N ALA A 57 -13.44 15.25 -1.10
CA ALA A 57 -13.71 15.95 -2.35
C ALA A 57 -15.14 15.65 -2.82
N GLU A 58 -15.71 16.59 -3.58
CA GLU A 58 -17.03 16.41 -4.20
C GLU A 58 -16.96 15.31 -5.28
N PRO A 59 -17.87 14.33 -5.26
CA PRO A 59 -17.86 13.26 -6.23
C PRO A 59 -18.32 13.72 -7.62
N ASP A 60 -17.58 13.34 -8.65
CA ASP A 60 -18.00 13.47 -10.05
C ASP A 60 -18.91 12.28 -10.41
N LEU A 61 -20.22 12.46 -10.21
CA LEU A 61 -21.22 11.43 -10.51
C LEU A 61 -21.36 11.10 -12.00
N THR A 62 -20.79 11.92 -12.89
CA THR A 62 -20.81 11.67 -14.34
C THR A 62 -19.90 10.50 -14.75
N LEU A 63 -19.04 10.05 -13.86
CA LEU A 63 -18.21 8.86 -14.07
C LEU A 63 -18.99 7.55 -13.89
N ALA A 64 -20.14 7.58 -13.19
CA ALA A 64 -20.95 6.41 -12.94
C ALA A 64 -21.65 5.94 -14.23
N ASP A 65 -21.57 4.65 -14.47
CA ASP A 65 -22.31 3.99 -15.57
C ASP A 65 -22.62 2.53 -15.25
N ASP A 66 -23.51 1.94 -16.06
CA ASP A 66 -23.98 0.55 -15.95
C ASP A 66 -23.44 -0.30 -17.11
N GLU A 67 -22.20 -0.05 -17.55
CA GLU A 67 -21.57 -0.87 -18.59
C GLU A 67 -21.53 -2.35 -18.12
N PRO A 68 -22.06 -3.32 -18.91
CA PRO A 68 -22.33 -4.68 -18.41
C PRO A 68 -21.12 -5.45 -17.86
N HIS A 69 -19.94 -5.19 -18.41
CA HIS A 69 -18.72 -5.90 -18.02
C HIS A 69 -17.76 -5.08 -17.14
N ARG A 70 -17.87 -3.75 -17.17
CA ARG A 70 -16.95 -2.81 -16.49
C ARG A 70 -17.71 -1.60 -15.92
N PRO A 71 -18.80 -1.81 -15.16
CA PRO A 71 -19.58 -0.69 -14.60
C PRO A 71 -18.73 0.11 -13.63
N VAL A 72 -19.02 1.40 -13.54
CA VAL A 72 -18.40 2.31 -12.57
C VAL A 72 -19.44 2.79 -11.57
N ARG A 73 -19.16 2.59 -10.30
CA ARG A 73 -19.92 3.16 -9.18
C ARG A 73 -19.11 4.24 -8.50
N VAL A 74 -19.74 5.33 -8.14
CA VAL A 74 -19.11 6.46 -7.46
C VAL A 74 -19.66 6.59 -6.04
N LEU A 75 -18.78 6.65 -5.06
CA LEU A 75 -19.10 6.75 -3.64
C LEU A 75 -18.29 7.89 -3.00
N THR A 76 -18.77 8.36 -1.86
CA THR A 76 -18.00 9.22 -0.95
C THR A 76 -17.50 8.38 0.22
N ASN A 77 -16.29 8.65 0.68
CA ASN A 77 -15.75 8.02 1.88
C ASN A 77 -16.61 8.36 3.09
N ASP A 78 -17.25 7.36 3.68
CA ASP A 78 -18.11 7.44 4.86
C ASP A 78 -17.41 7.00 6.16
N ARG A 79 -16.10 6.67 6.08
CA ARG A 79 -15.25 6.24 7.18
C ARG A 79 -14.26 7.33 7.60
N THR A 80 -13.22 6.93 8.33
CA THR A 80 -12.13 7.84 8.70
C THR A 80 -11.52 8.48 7.44
N PRO A 81 -11.45 9.81 7.37
CA PRO A 81 -10.85 10.50 6.23
C PRO A 81 -9.39 10.11 6.00
N GLY A 82 -9.07 9.70 4.78
CA GLY A 82 -7.75 9.25 4.35
C GLY A 82 -7.81 7.97 3.53
N LEU A 83 -6.67 7.58 2.98
CA LEU A 83 -6.57 6.45 2.05
C LEU A 83 -7.06 5.11 2.64
N PRO A 84 -6.74 4.73 3.91
CA PRO A 84 -7.27 3.49 4.50
C PRO A 84 -8.80 3.47 4.58
N GLY A 85 -9.43 4.55 5.07
CA GLY A 85 -10.88 4.64 5.19
C GLY A 85 -11.56 4.58 3.83
N SER A 86 -11.02 5.29 2.85
CA SER A 86 -11.51 5.29 1.47
C SER A 86 -11.45 3.89 0.84
N ARG A 87 -10.35 3.17 1.00
CA ARG A 87 -10.21 1.78 0.53
C ARG A 87 -11.19 0.84 1.25
N ASN A 88 -11.36 1.00 2.57
CA ASN A 88 -12.33 0.20 3.32
C ASN A 88 -13.78 0.51 2.93
N THR A 89 -14.13 1.78 2.64
CA THR A 89 -15.44 2.15 2.11
C THR A 89 -15.74 1.43 0.79
N GLY A 90 -14.79 1.48 -0.14
CA GLY A 90 -14.92 0.78 -1.42
C GLY A 90 -15.00 -0.75 -1.26
N ALA A 91 -14.16 -1.33 -0.41
CA ALA A 91 -14.18 -2.77 -0.12
C ALA A 91 -15.48 -3.23 0.53
N ALA A 92 -16.12 -2.39 1.36
CA ALA A 92 -17.43 -2.68 1.96
C ALA A 92 -18.58 -2.65 0.92
N ALA A 93 -18.45 -1.82 -0.11
CA ALA A 93 -19.42 -1.74 -1.20
C ALA A 93 -19.20 -2.80 -2.29
N ALA A 94 -18.06 -3.49 -2.26
CA ALA A 94 -17.67 -4.50 -3.24
C ALA A 94 -18.57 -5.75 -3.15
N THR A 95 -18.90 -6.32 -4.32
CA THR A 95 -19.76 -7.49 -4.42
C THR A 95 -19.04 -8.74 -4.92
N ALA A 96 -17.94 -8.58 -5.66
CA ALA A 96 -17.15 -9.70 -6.18
C ALA A 96 -16.45 -10.50 -5.07
N PRO A 97 -16.12 -11.78 -5.33
CA PRO A 97 -15.37 -12.62 -4.39
C PRO A 97 -13.91 -12.16 -4.20
N VAL A 98 -13.37 -11.39 -5.14
CA VAL A 98 -11.99 -10.89 -5.08
C VAL A 98 -12.00 -9.37 -5.09
N LEU A 99 -11.12 -8.75 -4.27
CA LEU A 99 -10.89 -7.32 -4.21
C LEU A 99 -9.56 -6.95 -4.86
N GLY A 100 -9.53 -5.83 -5.57
CA GLY A 100 -8.31 -5.18 -6.03
C GLY A 100 -8.32 -3.70 -5.63
N PHE A 101 -7.14 -3.11 -5.47
CA PHE A 101 -6.99 -1.70 -5.12
C PHE A 101 -6.10 -1.01 -6.14
N CYS A 102 -6.56 0.12 -6.67
CA CYS A 102 -5.81 0.95 -7.58
C CYS A 102 -5.80 2.38 -7.04
N ASP A 103 -4.67 3.07 -7.09
CA ASP A 103 -4.63 4.48 -6.75
C ASP A 103 -4.97 5.31 -8.00
N ASP A 104 -5.53 6.51 -7.82
CA ASP A 104 -5.99 7.36 -8.92
C ASP A 104 -4.86 7.88 -9.82
N ASP A 105 -3.60 7.76 -9.39
CA ASP A 105 -2.42 8.15 -10.15
C ASP A 105 -1.57 6.97 -10.65
N ASP A 106 -2.03 5.73 -10.48
CA ASP A 106 -1.34 4.51 -10.91
C ASP A 106 -2.03 3.86 -12.12
N LEU A 107 -1.26 3.12 -12.92
CA LEU A 107 -1.78 2.44 -14.11
C LEU A 107 -1.59 0.93 -14.01
N TRP A 108 -2.68 0.20 -14.17
CA TRP A 108 -2.66 -1.24 -14.35
C TRP A 108 -2.42 -1.62 -15.81
N MET A 109 -1.51 -2.54 -16.06
CA MET A 109 -1.29 -3.09 -17.40
C MET A 109 -2.36 -4.10 -17.78
N PRO A 110 -2.71 -4.28 -19.06
CA PRO A 110 -3.92 -4.97 -19.50
C PRO A 110 -4.09 -6.41 -19.02
N THR A 111 -3.02 -7.16 -18.78
CA THR A 111 -3.08 -8.57 -18.39
C THR A 111 -2.98 -8.84 -16.89
N LYS A 112 -2.89 -7.79 -16.07
CA LYS A 112 -2.72 -7.90 -14.61
C LYS A 112 -3.76 -8.81 -13.96
N VAL A 113 -5.03 -8.52 -14.17
CA VAL A 113 -6.15 -9.24 -13.52
C VAL A 113 -6.15 -10.71 -13.92
N ALA A 114 -6.03 -11.00 -15.22
CA ALA A 114 -6.04 -12.37 -15.72
C ALA A 114 -4.91 -13.21 -15.11
N ARG A 115 -3.68 -12.67 -15.07
CA ARG A 115 -2.51 -13.39 -14.52
C ARG A 115 -2.59 -13.59 -13.01
N GLN A 116 -3.11 -12.64 -12.28
CA GLN A 116 -3.23 -12.78 -10.82
C GLN A 116 -4.35 -13.76 -10.43
N LEU A 117 -5.52 -13.69 -11.06
CA LEU A 117 -6.61 -14.64 -10.81
C LEU A 117 -6.21 -16.08 -11.20
N GLU A 118 -5.50 -16.25 -12.32
CA GLU A 118 -4.94 -17.55 -12.71
C GLU A 118 -4.00 -18.09 -11.62
N LEU A 119 -3.04 -17.30 -11.15
CA LEU A 119 -2.09 -17.71 -10.13
C LEU A 119 -2.78 -18.02 -8.78
N MET A 120 -3.81 -17.23 -8.39
CA MET A 120 -4.59 -17.52 -7.19
C MET A 120 -5.32 -18.86 -7.33
N ALA A 121 -5.91 -19.16 -8.49
CA ALA A 121 -6.58 -20.43 -8.73
C ALA A 121 -5.61 -21.62 -8.73
N GLU A 122 -4.39 -21.45 -9.27
CA GLU A 122 -3.36 -22.49 -9.30
C GLU A 122 -2.78 -22.79 -7.91
N THR A 123 -2.61 -21.76 -7.08
CA THR A 123 -1.91 -21.87 -5.81
C THR A 123 -2.82 -22.00 -4.60
N GLY A 124 -4.09 -21.61 -4.73
CA GLY A 124 -5.03 -21.48 -3.62
C GLY A 124 -4.69 -20.28 -2.69
N ALA A 125 -3.82 -19.36 -3.12
CA ALA A 125 -3.44 -18.20 -2.31
C ALA A 125 -4.61 -17.23 -2.14
N SER A 126 -4.83 -16.77 -0.91
CA SER A 126 -5.84 -15.75 -0.60
C SER A 126 -5.42 -14.34 -1.02
N THR A 127 -4.11 -14.09 -1.22
CA THR A 127 -3.56 -12.80 -1.64
C THR A 127 -2.53 -13.02 -2.73
N CYS A 128 -2.62 -12.21 -3.78
CA CYS A 128 -1.68 -12.23 -4.89
C CYS A 128 -1.22 -10.80 -5.22
N VAL A 129 0.07 -10.60 -5.39
CA VAL A 129 0.66 -9.33 -5.84
C VAL A 129 1.37 -9.51 -7.17
N THR A 130 1.67 -8.39 -7.83
CA THR A 130 2.49 -8.36 -9.06
C THR A 130 3.66 -7.41 -8.89
N HIS A 131 4.69 -7.54 -9.73
CA HIS A 131 5.75 -6.56 -9.72
C HIS A 131 5.26 -5.18 -10.16
N VAL A 132 5.94 -4.18 -9.61
CA VAL A 132 5.65 -2.77 -9.80
C VAL A 132 6.85 -2.10 -10.46
N VAL A 133 6.62 -1.26 -11.45
CA VAL A 133 7.62 -0.33 -11.96
C VAL A 133 7.30 1.07 -11.44
N ILE A 134 8.28 1.68 -10.78
CA ILE A 134 8.16 3.09 -10.37
C ILE A 134 8.76 3.95 -11.47
N THR A 135 7.98 4.90 -11.95
CA THR A 135 8.42 5.90 -12.91
C THR A 135 8.57 7.25 -12.21
N VAL A 136 9.80 7.77 -12.19
CA VAL A 136 10.15 9.10 -11.66
C VAL A 136 10.82 9.88 -12.77
N GLU A 137 10.26 11.01 -13.17
CA GLU A 137 10.82 11.88 -14.22
C GLU A 137 11.23 11.10 -15.50
N GLY A 138 10.40 10.15 -15.93
CA GLY A 138 10.64 9.33 -17.12
C GLY A 138 11.68 8.21 -16.97
N ARG A 139 12.21 7.99 -15.76
CA ARG A 139 13.10 6.86 -15.45
C ARG A 139 12.33 5.79 -14.70
N SER A 140 12.38 4.58 -15.20
CA SER A 140 11.70 3.43 -14.60
C SER A 140 12.70 2.55 -13.84
N SER A 141 12.31 2.14 -12.62
CA SER A 141 13.02 1.14 -11.82
C SER A 141 12.03 0.10 -11.33
N GLY A 142 12.31 -1.15 -11.61
CA GLY A 142 11.55 -2.29 -11.10
C GLY A 142 12.51 -3.34 -10.58
N ARG A 143 12.15 -4.03 -9.52
CA ARG A 143 12.86 -5.20 -9.01
C ARG A 143 11.82 -6.23 -8.62
N GLY A 144 12.00 -7.42 -9.12
CA GLY A 144 11.22 -8.54 -8.71
C GLY A 144 12.05 -9.79 -8.76
N SER A 145 11.73 -10.80 -7.96
CA SER A 145 12.63 -11.94 -7.91
C SER A 145 12.03 -13.26 -7.45
N THR A 146 10.98 -13.27 -6.66
CA THR A 146 10.50 -14.52 -6.05
C THR A 146 9.01 -14.70 -6.33
N PRO A 147 8.56 -15.93 -6.66
CA PRO A 147 7.14 -16.21 -6.91
C PRO A 147 6.29 -16.21 -5.64
N VAL A 148 6.91 -16.06 -4.48
CA VAL A 148 6.25 -16.06 -3.17
C VAL A 148 6.85 -14.97 -2.29
N MET A 149 6.01 -14.27 -1.54
CA MET A 149 6.40 -13.30 -0.51
C MET A 149 5.94 -13.81 0.85
N ARG A 150 6.91 -14.10 1.71
CA ARG A 150 6.67 -14.62 3.06
C ARG A 150 6.69 -13.51 4.10
N PHE A 151 6.08 -13.78 5.24
CA PHE A 151 6.09 -12.86 6.38
C PHE A 151 7.50 -12.42 6.78
N GLU A 152 8.44 -13.36 6.87
CA GLU A 152 9.83 -13.07 7.21
C GLU A 152 10.55 -12.18 6.18
N ASP A 153 10.20 -12.30 4.90
CA ASP A 153 10.75 -11.45 3.83
C ASP A 153 10.31 -10.00 4.04
N LEU A 154 9.05 -9.79 4.40
CA LEU A 154 8.51 -8.47 4.71
C LEU A 154 9.09 -7.88 6.00
N LEU A 155 9.31 -8.70 7.04
CA LEU A 155 10.02 -8.25 8.23
C LEU A 155 11.44 -7.78 7.90
N ARG A 156 12.17 -8.48 7.04
CA ARG A 156 13.54 -8.11 6.63
C ARG A 156 13.59 -6.85 5.78
N SER A 157 12.68 -6.73 4.82
CA SER A 157 12.67 -5.64 3.85
C SER A 157 11.26 -5.33 3.38
N ARG A 158 10.89 -4.04 3.39
CA ARG A 158 9.68 -3.63 2.69
C ARG A 158 9.87 -3.85 1.19
N ARG A 159 9.13 -4.82 0.66
CA ARG A 159 9.14 -5.15 -0.76
C ARG A 159 8.30 -4.11 -1.52
N ILE A 160 8.77 -3.72 -2.71
CA ILE A 160 8.07 -2.72 -3.52
C ILE A 160 6.74 -3.26 -4.05
N GLU A 161 6.67 -4.54 -4.35
CA GLU A 161 5.47 -5.26 -4.75
C GLU A 161 4.49 -5.48 -3.58
N GLY A 162 4.92 -5.28 -2.36
CA GLY A 162 4.08 -5.32 -1.15
C GLY A 162 3.32 -4.02 -0.95
N THR A 163 2.55 -3.60 -1.93
CA THR A 163 1.68 -2.41 -1.90
C THR A 163 0.26 -2.79 -2.30
N MET A 164 -0.73 -2.06 -1.81
CA MET A 164 -2.13 -2.36 -2.13
C MET A 164 -2.44 -2.27 -3.62
N VAL A 165 -1.80 -1.36 -4.36
CA VAL A 165 -2.03 -1.19 -5.81
C VAL A 165 -1.57 -2.40 -6.64
N ALA A 166 -0.63 -3.19 -6.11
CA ALA A 166 -0.18 -4.41 -6.73
C ALA A 166 -1.04 -5.63 -6.36
N ALA A 167 -1.84 -5.54 -5.31
CA ALA A 167 -2.56 -6.65 -4.71
C ALA A 167 -3.95 -6.88 -5.32
N ILE A 168 -4.31 -8.15 -5.36
CA ILE A 168 -5.70 -8.63 -5.29
C ILE A 168 -5.80 -9.61 -4.12
N VAL A 169 -6.96 -9.69 -3.50
CA VAL A 169 -7.17 -10.49 -2.30
C VAL A 169 -8.58 -11.08 -2.28
N ASP A 170 -8.71 -12.31 -1.79
CA ASP A 170 -10.01 -12.89 -1.49
C ASP A 170 -10.80 -11.98 -0.53
N ARG A 171 -12.04 -11.64 -0.87
CA ARG A 171 -12.83 -10.69 -0.10
C ARG A 171 -13.18 -11.20 1.30
N HIS A 172 -13.41 -12.51 1.46
CA HIS A 172 -13.65 -13.11 2.76
C HIS A 172 -12.38 -13.02 3.63
N ALA A 173 -11.21 -13.40 3.08
CA ALA A 173 -9.94 -13.29 3.77
C ALA A 173 -9.64 -11.84 4.18
N PHE A 174 -9.91 -10.86 3.29
CA PHE A 174 -9.73 -9.43 3.59
C PHE A 174 -10.53 -8.99 4.83
N TRP A 175 -11.78 -9.46 5.00
CA TRP A 175 -12.62 -9.00 6.10
C TRP A 175 -12.47 -9.82 7.39
N THR A 176 -12.29 -11.15 7.28
CA THR A 176 -12.42 -12.05 8.43
C THR A 176 -11.11 -12.64 8.92
N GLU A 177 -10.14 -12.85 8.04
CA GLU A 177 -8.90 -13.57 8.36
C GLU A 177 -7.72 -12.62 8.51
N ILE A 178 -7.56 -11.68 7.58
CA ILE A 178 -6.50 -10.67 7.60
C ILE A 178 -6.97 -9.42 8.35
N GLY A 179 -8.23 -9.04 8.13
CA GLY A 179 -8.86 -7.80 8.58
C GLY A 179 -8.64 -6.63 7.62
N PRO A 180 -9.54 -5.61 7.65
CA PRO A 180 -9.45 -4.43 6.80
C PRO A 180 -8.22 -3.58 7.11
N LEU A 181 -7.94 -2.56 6.31
CA LEU A 181 -6.86 -1.62 6.60
C LEU A 181 -7.13 -0.88 7.92
N TYR A 182 -6.10 -0.66 8.71
CA TYR A 182 -6.23 0.14 9.92
C TYR A 182 -6.34 1.63 9.58
N GLU A 183 -7.45 2.23 10.01
CA GLU A 183 -7.76 3.64 9.74
C GLU A 183 -7.13 4.60 10.76
N ASP A 184 -6.57 4.07 11.85
CA ASP A 184 -5.93 4.81 12.93
C ASP A 184 -4.43 5.05 12.73
N ILE A 185 -3.89 4.65 11.58
CA ILE A 185 -2.47 4.87 11.27
C ILE A 185 -2.23 6.35 10.96
N PRO A 186 -1.37 7.04 11.73
CA PRO A 186 -1.12 8.46 11.57
C PRO A 186 -0.70 8.84 10.13
N GLY A 187 -1.44 9.78 9.53
CA GLY A 187 -1.20 10.25 8.18
C GLY A 187 -1.38 9.19 7.08
N GLY A 188 -1.86 7.98 7.40
CA GLY A 188 -1.92 6.86 6.46
C GLY A 188 -0.54 6.35 6.02
N PHE A 189 0.53 6.64 6.77
CA PHE A 189 1.87 6.18 6.41
C PHE A 189 2.08 4.70 6.70
N ALA A 190 2.54 3.96 5.69
CA ALA A 190 2.84 2.53 5.79
C ALA A 190 1.62 1.65 6.16
N GLU A 191 0.40 2.09 5.86
CA GLU A 191 -0.83 1.33 6.02
C GLU A 191 -0.83 0.06 5.14
N ASP A 192 -0.30 0.19 3.93
CA ASP A 192 -0.10 -0.91 2.99
C ASP A 192 0.91 -1.94 3.53
N TYR A 193 2.02 -1.46 4.09
CA TYR A 193 3.04 -2.33 4.65
C TYR A 193 2.54 -3.07 5.89
N GLU A 194 1.78 -2.39 6.74
CA GLU A 194 1.15 -2.99 7.91
C GLU A 194 0.15 -4.09 7.49
N TRP A 195 -0.70 -3.78 6.50
CA TRP A 195 -1.66 -4.74 5.98
C TRP A 195 -0.98 -5.94 5.32
N MET A 196 0.07 -5.73 4.53
CA MET A 196 0.86 -6.80 3.91
C MET A 196 1.53 -7.71 4.93
N LEU A 197 1.99 -7.16 6.07
CA LEU A 197 2.51 -7.97 7.17
C LEU A 197 1.43 -8.90 7.73
N ARG A 198 0.19 -8.40 7.93
CA ARG A 198 -0.93 -9.24 8.37
C ARG A 198 -1.30 -10.29 7.34
N ALA A 199 -1.39 -9.91 6.07
CA ALA A 199 -1.67 -10.84 4.98
C ALA A 199 -0.64 -11.97 4.91
N ALA A 200 0.65 -11.63 4.96
CA ALA A 200 1.72 -12.62 4.92
C ALA A 200 1.83 -13.46 6.21
N ARG A 201 1.36 -12.95 7.35
CA ARG A 201 1.24 -13.74 8.59
C ARG A 201 0.10 -14.76 8.49
N HIS A 202 -0.99 -14.41 7.80
CA HIS A 202 -2.10 -15.31 7.55
C HIS A 202 -1.69 -16.45 6.61
N ALA A 203 -1.11 -16.12 5.44
CA ALA A 203 -0.64 -17.09 4.46
C ALA A 203 0.43 -16.48 3.55
N ASP A 204 1.26 -17.32 2.94
CA ASP A 204 2.21 -16.90 1.91
C ASP A 204 1.49 -16.16 0.78
N ILE A 205 2.01 -14.99 0.38
CA ILE A 205 1.44 -14.17 -0.69
C ILE A 205 2.01 -14.66 -2.02
N ALA A 206 1.16 -14.99 -2.97
CA ALA A 206 1.58 -15.34 -4.33
C ALA A 206 2.09 -14.10 -5.09
N VAL A 207 3.13 -14.26 -5.91
CA VAL A 207 3.71 -13.15 -6.65
C VAL A 207 3.77 -13.48 -8.13
N VAL A 208 3.02 -12.74 -8.93
CA VAL A 208 3.21 -12.72 -10.39
C VAL A 208 4.50 -11.96 -10.68
N THR A 209 5.48 -12.66 -11.25
CA THR A 209 6.85 -12.13 -11.42
C THR A 209 7.01 -11.14 -12.58
N GLU A 210 5.98 -10.98 -13.40
CA GLU A 210 5.90 -9.94 -14.41
C GLU A 210 5.43 -8.62 -13.81
N THR A 211 5.79 -7.51 -14.45
CA THR A 211 5.40 -6.16 -14.04
C THR A 211 4.06 -5.79 -14.66
N PHE A 212 3.05 -5.55 -13.81
CA PHE A 212 1.71 -5.16 -14.27
C PHE A 212 1.15 -3.90 -13.61
N VAL A 213 1.95 -3.21 -12.81
CA VAL A 213 1.57 -1.91 -12.25
C VAL A 213 2.67 -0.89 -12.54
N GLN A 214 2.28 0.25 -13.08
CA GLN A 214 3.13 1.42 -13.20
C GLN A 214 2.72 2.45 -12.15
N VAL A 215 3.57 2.63 -11.14
CA VAL A 215 3.44 3.68 -10.13
C VAL A 215 4.08 4.96 -10.66
N ARG A 216 3.28 6.01 -10.79
CA ARG A 216 3.72 7.33 -11.24
C ARG A 216 4.06 8.20 -10.04
N TRP A 217 5.32 8.17 -9.63
CA TRP A 217 5.75 8.98 -8.50
C TRP A 217 5.96 10.43 -8.94
N VAL A 218 5.00 11.27 -8.67
CA VAL A 218 5.10 12.71 -8.90
C VAL A 218 5.78 13.34 -7.68
N VAL A 219 6.76 14.22 -7.91
CA VAL A 219 7.51 14.95 -6.84
C VAL A 219 6.59 15.77 -5.91
N ARG A 220 5.32 15.96 -6.28
CA ARG A 220 4.25 16.61 -5.49
C ARG A 220 3.31 15.61 -4.80
N SER A 221 3.78 14.44 -4.40
CA SER A 221 2.97 13.49 -3.62
C SER A 221 2.31 14.21 -2.42
N HIS A 222 1.02 13.91 -2.15
CA HIS A 222 0.29 14.40 -0.97
C HIS A 222 0.95 13.96 0.34
N PHE A 223 1.75 12.92 0.33
CA PHE A 223 2.65 12.54 1.41
C PHE A 223 3.82 13.55 1.53
N ARG A 224 3.49 14.84 1.79
CA ARG A 224 4.50 15.77 2.28
C ARG A 224 5.12 15.13 3.52
N LEU A 225 6.44 15.13 3.58
CA LEU A 225 7.24 14.58 4.68
C LEU A 225 6.75 15.12 6.04
N ASN A 226 5.66 14.55 6.54
CA ASN A 226 5.16 14.80 7.88
C ASN A 226 5.91 13.84 8.82
N TRP A 227 7.05 14.29 9.30
CA TRP A 227 7.92 13.47 10.15
C TRP A 227 7.25 12.97 11.43
N PRO A 228 6.39 13.76 12.12
CA PRO A 228 5.63 13.27 13.26
C PRO A 228 4.75 12.07 12.93
N ASP A 229 3.98 12.13 11.85
CA ASP A 229 3.11 11.02 11.45
C ASP A 229 3.93 9.82 11.01
N TRP A 230 5.04 10.05 10.30
CA TRP A 230 5.95 8.96 9.92
C TRP A 230 6.55 8.24 11.14
N GLU A 231 7.04 9.00 12.14
CA GLU A 231 7.54 8.46 13.39
C GLU A 231 6.47 7.60 14.08
N ALA A 232 5.25 8.13 14.20
CA ALA A 232 4.16 7.46 14.90
C ALA A 232 3.68 6.21 14.15
N ALA A 233 3.50 6.30 12.83
CA ALA A 233 3.06 5.17 12.00
C ALA A 233 4.04 3.99 12.04
N LEU A 234 5.34 4.26 11.85
CA LEU A 234 6.36 3.21 11.95
C LEU A 234 6.51 2.68 13.40
N GLY A 235 6.23 3.52 14.39
CA GLY A 235 6.13 3.08 15.79
C GLY A 235 5.04 2.03 15.96
N LEU A 236 3.83 2.28 15.42
CA LEU A 236 2.72 1.33 15.43
C LEU A 236 3.04 0.05 14.65
N VAL A 237 3.75 0.14 13.53
CA VAL A 237 4.20 -1.06 12.78
C VAL A 237 5.08 -1.95 13.66
N LEU A 238 6.02 -1.38 14.42
CA LEU A 238 6.85 -2.17 15.36
C LEU A 238 6.06 -2.72 16.54
N GLU A 239 5.12 -1.95 17.07
CA GLU A 239 4.27 -2.35 18.20
C GLU A 239 3.35 -3.52 17.84
N ARG A 240 2.71 -3.44 16.67
CA ARG A 240 1.77 -4.46 16.18
C ARG A 240 2.45 -5.71 15.62
N ASN A 241 3.76 -5.64 15.37
CA ASN A 241 4.54 -6.75 14.82
C ASN A 241 5.76 -7.05 15.71
N PRO A 242 5.55 -7.66 16.90
CA PRO A 242 6.63 -7.94 17.85
C PRO A 242 7.70 -8.87 17.29
N GLU A 243 7.39 -9.66 16.26
CA GLU A 243 8.30 -10.57 15.55
C GLU A 243 9.50 -9.86 14.91
N PHE A 244 9.44 -8.53 14.76
CA PHE A 244 10.65 -7.76 14.43
C PHE A 244 11.80 -7.98 15.43
N ALA A 245 11.50 -8.44 16.65
CA ALA A 245 12.53 -8.79 17.62
C ALA A 245 13.44 -9.94 17.13
N ASP A 246 12.86 -10.86 16.37
CA ASP A 246 13.54 -12.05 15.85
C ASP A 246 14.26 -11.79 14.51
N VAL A 247 14.07 -10.60 13.92
CA VAL A 247 14.68 -10.19 12.65
C VAL A 247 15.47 -8.89 12.83
N PRO A 248 16.69 -8.95 13.41
CA PRO A 248 17.47 -7.77 13.79
C PRO A 248 17.70 -6.76 12.66
N ALA A 249 17.94 -7.24 11.44
CA ALA A 249 18.13 -6.36 10.27
C ALA A 249 16.85 -5.59 9.90
N GLY A 250 15.69 -6.26 9.95
CA GLY A 250 14.40 -5.62 9.70
C GLY A 250 14.04 -4.61 10.79
N ARG A 251 14.22 -4.99 12.05
CA ARG A 251 14.05 -4.07 13.18
C ARG A 251 14.94 -2.85 13.06
N ALA A 252 16.23 -3.05 12.76
CA ALA A 252 17.18 -1.95 12.59
C ALA A 252 16.74 -0.99 11.48
N ARG A 253 16.21 -1.53 10.37
CA ARG A 253 15.69 -0.74 9.25
C ARG A 253 14.56 0.20 9.71
N VAL A 254 13.53 -0.34 10.37
CA VAL A 254 12.39 0.47 10.82
C VAL A 254 12.82 1.45 11.92
N GLU A 255 13.64 1.02 12.89
CA GLU A 255 14.23 1.88 13.92
C GLU A 255 15.07 3.02 13.32
N GLY A 256 15.81 2.74 12.24
CA GLY A 256 16.60 3.73 11.51
C GLY A 256 15.74 4.77 10.80
N GLN A 257 14.62 4.37 10.21
CA GLN A 257 13.63 5.28 9.62
C GLN A 257 12.99 6.18 10.69
N ILE A 258 12.59 5.61 11.83
CA ILE A 258 12.07 6.37 12.97
C ILE A 258 13.13 7.36 13.50
N ALA A 259 14.39 6.91 13.65
CA ALA A 259 15.48 7.78 14.09
C ALA A 259 15.67 8.98 13.16
N PHE A 260 15.58 8.75 11.85
CA PHE A 260 15.66 9.80 10.85
C PHE A 260 14.49 10.79 10.98
N ALA A 261 13.26 10.29 11.10
CA ALA A 261 12.07 11.14 11.29
C ALA A 261 12.18 12.01 12.55
N ILE A 262 12.65 11.46 13.67
CA ILE A 262 12.87 12.19 14.92
C ILE A 262 13.94 13.27 14.73
N ALA A 263 15.06 12.94 14.10
CA ALA A 263 16.14 13.89 13.85
C ALA A 263 15.71 15.03 12.91
N ALA A 264 14.90 14.71 11.89
CA ALA A 264 14.35 15.68 10.95
C ALA A 264 13.38 16.69 11.59
N GLN A 265 12.75 16.32 12.71
CA GLN A 265 11.95 17.22 13.55
C GLN A 265 12.81 18.15 14.45
N GLY A 266 14.14 18.07 14.40
CA GLY A 266 15.04 18.83 15.26
C GLY A 266 15.24 18.22 16.65
N ARG A 267 14.65 17.08 16.97
CA ARG A 267 14.80 16.34 18.24
C ARG A 267 16.12 15.56 18.25
N ARG A 268 17.22 16.29 18.19
CA ARG A 268 18.57 15.75 17.95
C ARG A 268 18.99 14.64 18.91
N ARG A 269 18.79 14.84 20.23
CA ARG A 269 19.18 13.85 21.26
C ARG A 269 18.39 12.55 21.15
N ASP A 270 17.08 12.66 20.88
CA ASP A 270 16.21 11.51 20.72
C ASP A 270 16.51 10.75 19.43
N GLY A 271 16.76 11.49 18.33
CA GLY A 271 17.20 10.91 17.06
C GLY A 271 18.50 10.12 17.20
N LEU A 272 19.53 10.67 17.89
CA LEU A 272 20.77 9.95 18.17
C LEU A 272 20.55 8.70 19.05
N ARG A 273 19.69 8.82 20.07
CA ARG A 273 19.35 7.68 20.95
C ARG A 273 18.68 6.55 20.15
N ARG A 274 17.75 6.91 19.27
CA ARG A 274 17.05 5.94 18.42
C ARG A 274 17.98 5.34 17.36
N ALA A 275 18.86 6.14 16.75
CA ALA A 275 19.89 5.66 15.83
C ALA A 275 20.84 4.64 16.48
N LYS A 276 21.28 4.92 17.73
CA LYS A 276 22.08 3.97 18.51
C LYS A 276 21.35 2.65 18.75
N ARG A 277 20.03 2.68 19.02
CA ARG A 277 19.22 1.47 19.16
C ARG A 277 19.17 0.68 17.85
N SER A 278 18.93 1.35 16.72
CA SER A 278 18.97 0.74 15.40
C SER A 278 20.32 0.03 15.14
N LEU A 279 21.45 0.73 15.40
CA LEU A 279 22.79 0.16 15.24
C LEU A 279 23.07 -1.01 16.20
N GLY A 280 22.45 -1.01 17.38
CA GLY A 280 22.49 -2.14 18.31
C GLY A 280 21.83 -3.40 17.76
N SER A 281 20.79 -3.26 16.92
CA SER A 281 20.14 -4.36 16.21
C SER A 281 20.94 -4.77 14.95
N SER A 282 21.44 -3.80 14.19
CA SER A 282 22.32 -4.06 13.03
C SER A 282 23.21 -2.84 12.75
N TRP A 283 24.53 -3.01 12.93
CA TRP A 283 25.50 -1.95 12.66
C TRP A 283 25.59 -1.58 11.17
N ARG A 284 25.05 -2.40 10.27
CA ARG A 284 25.04 -2.18 8.82
C ARG A 284 23.85 -1.33 8.34
N GLU A 285 22.96 -0.87 9.23
CA GLU A 285 21.79 -0.11 8.83
C GLU A 285 22.14 1.33 8.42
N PRO A 286 22.07 1.69 7.13
CA PRO A 286 22.54 3.00 6.66
C PRO A 286 21.66 4.15 7.15
N ARG A 287 20.35 3.92 7.38
CA ARG A 287 19.41 4.96 7.82
C ARG A 287 19.75 5.47 9.21
N ALA A 288 20.32 4.63 10.06
CA ALA A 288 20.79 5.04 11.38
C ALA A 288 21.96 6.05 11.29
N TYR A 289 22.86 5.87 10.34
CA TYR A 289 23.95 6.83 10.10
C TYR A 289 23.43 8.13 9.49
N LEU A 290 22.46 8.05 8.57
CA LEU A 290 21.78 9.24 8.01
C LEU A 290 21.04 10.01 9.11
N ALA A 291 20.34 9.32 10.01
CA ALA A 291 19.68 9.92 11.16
C ALA A 291 20.68 10.64 12.08
N ALA A 292 21.82 10.01 12.35
CA ALA A 292 22.90 10.62 13.14
C ALA A 292 23.46 11.87 12.45
N ALA A 293 23.69 11.83 11.13
CA ALA A 293 24.16 12.98 10.37
C ALA A 293 23.16 14.15 10.43
N VAL A 294 21.85 13.86 10.30
CA VAL A 294 20.80 14.89 10.42
C VAL A 294 20.76 15.46 11.84
N ALA A 295 20.86 14.63 12.87
CA ALA A 295 20.92 15.07 14.25
C ALA A 295 22.15 15.96 14.55
N LEU A 296 23.25 15.76 13.83
CA LEU A 296 24.47 16.56 13.91
C LEU A 296 24.44 17.82 13.04
N GLY A 297 23.37 18.08 12.29
CA GLY A 297 23.16 19.33 11.58
C GLY A 297 23.08 19.23 10.05
N VAL A 298 23.19 18.03 9.46
CA VAL A 298 22.94 17.87 8.02
C VAL A 298 21.46 18.10 7.73
N PRO A 299 21.08 18.96 6.76
CA PRO A 299 19.68 19.23 6.47
C PRO A 299 18.94 18.00 5.95
N ALA A 300 17.88 17.55 6.65
CA ALA A 300 17.08 16.39 6.23
C ALA A 300 16.53 16.49 4.79
N PRO A 301 16.05 17.66 4.32
CA PRO A 301 15.60 17.79 2.93
C PRO A 301 16.70 17.57 1.89
N TRP A 302 17.95 17.87 2.22
CA TRP A 302 19.09 17.61 1.34
C TRP A 302 19.37 16.10 1.23
N VAL A 303 19.35 15.40 2.38
CA VAL A 303 19.52 13.93 2.41
C VAL A 303 18.44 13.25 1.56
N VAL A 304 17.16 13.59 1.79
CA VAL A 304 16.04 13.02 1.04
C VAL A 304 16.17 13.26 -0.47
N ARG A 305 16.46 14.51 -0.88
CA ARG A 305 16.65 14.83 -2.31
C ARG A 305 17.81 14.04 -2.93
N THR A 306 18.88 13.84 -2.18
CA THR A 306 20.06 13.10 -2.68
C THR A 306 19.75 11.61 -2.85
N LEU A 307 18.99 11.01 -1.94
CA LEU A 307 18.55 9.62 -2.04
C LEU A 307 17.57 9.43 -3.18
N ASN A 308 16.56 10.30 -3.30
CA ASN A 308 15.55 10.21 -4.37
C ASN A 308 16.18 10.31 -5.77
N LYS A 309 17.21 11.17 -5.96
CA LYS A 309 17.97 11.22 -7.23
C LYS A 309 18.67 9.92 -7.58
N ARG A 310 18.93 9.05 -6.60
CA ARG A 310 19.56 7.74 -6.77
C ARG A 310 18.55 6.59 -6.77
N GLY A 311 17.23 6.88 -6.76
CA GLY A 311 16.18 5.88 -6.71
C GLY A 311 16.05 5.17 -5.36
N HIS A 312 16.49 5.82 -4.28
CA HIS A 312 16.38 5.27 -2.92
C HIS A 312 15.47 6.17 -2.06
N GLY A 313 14.64 5.54 -1.21
CA GLY A 313 13.91 6.20 -0.13
C GLY A 313 14.67 6.12 1.21
N ILE A 314 14.15 6.84 2.23
CA ILE A 314 14.60 6.69 3.62
C ILE A 314 14.10 5.35 4.18
#